data_e438becc2834fe5bff1940aee82246ba
#
_entry.id   e438becc2834fe5bff1940aee82246ba
#
_cell.length_a   1.000
_cell.length_b   1.000
_cell.length_c   1.000
_cell.angle_alpha   90.00
_cell.angle_beta   90.00
_cell.angle_gamma   90.00
#
_symmetry.space_group_name_H-M   'P 1'
#
loop_
_entity.id
_entity.type
_entity.pdbx_description
1 polymer ?
#
loop_
_entity_poly.entity_id
_entity_poly.type
_entity_poly.pdbx_seq_one_letter_code
_entity_poly.pdbx_strand_id
1 'polypeptide(L)'
;MMKKHMLKLAGAMALAAMVAVPASAHRQWMMPSSTVLSGDDVWVTVDAAVSNDLFYFEHQPLRLDGMQAWAPDGSEVAIENKATGRYRSTFDVHLTQKGTYRIATVADMLMGSYELNGKTERLPRGTTAANLAERIPAGAT
;
A
#
# COMPACT_ATOMS: atom_id res chain seq x y z
N MET A 1 32.02 29.53 -32.61
CA MET A 1 31.05 28.39 -32.68
C MET A 1 30.76 27.79 -31.30
N MET A 2 31.75 27.57 -30.43
CA MET A 2 31.60 26.98 -29.06
C MET A 2 30.60 27.70 -28.15
N LYS A 3 30.58 29.05 -28.08
CA LYS A 3 29.68 29.81 -27.20
C LYS A 3 28.19 29.57 -27.48
N LYS A 4 27.77 29.35 -28.73
CA LYS A 4 26.37 29.07 -29.09
C LYS A 4 25.91 27.65 -28.66
N HIS A 5 26.81 26.67 -28.63
CA HIS A 5 26.50 25.31 -28.18
C HIS A 5 26.44 25.25 -26.64
N MET A 6 27.32 25.96 -25.94
CA MET A 6 27.25 26.05 -24.48
C MET A 6 25.96 26.72 -23.98
N LEU A 7 25.48 27.75 -24.67
CA LEU A 7 24.24 28.44 -24.30
C LEU A 7 23.01 27.55 -24.53
N LYS A 8 23.01 26.72 -25.59
CA LYS A 8 21.94 25.75 -25.84
C LYS A 8 21.96 24.61 -24.81
N LEU A 9 23.15 24.16 -24.41
CA LEU A 9 23.31 23.12 -23.39
C LEU A 9 22.87 23.60 -22.00
N ALA A 10 23.21 24.83 -21.64
CA ALA A 10 22.78 25.46 -20.40
C ALA A 10 21.26 25.68 -20.36
N GLY A 11 20.65 26.09 -21.48
CA GLY A 11 19.21 26.22 -21.61
C GLY A 11 18.46 24.87 -21.48
N ALA A 12 19.00 23.81 -22.09
CA ALA A 12 18.42 22.46 -21.98
C ALA A 12 18.51 21.88 -20.56
N MET A 13 19.63 22.13 -19.85
CA MET A 13 19.79 21.72 -18.46
C MET A 13 18.88 22.51 -17.52
N ALA A 14 18.68 23.82 -17.74
CA ALA A 14 17.73 24.61 -16.97
C ALA A 14 16.29 24.17 -17.18
N LEU A 15 15.92 23.82 -18.41
CA LEU A 15 14.58 23.29 -18.72
C LEU A 15 14.34 21.91 -18.07
N ALA A 16 15.35 21.04 -18.04
CA ALA A 16 15.28 19.73 -17.38
C ALA A 16 15.14 19.86 -15.84
N ALA A 17 15.77 20.86 -15.24
CA ALA A 17 15.64 21.11 -13.81
C ALA A 17 14.24 21.64 -13.40
N MET A 18 13.52 22.30 -14.29
CA MET A 18 12.15 22.79 -14.03
C MET A 18 11.08 21.68 -14.07
N VAL A 19 11.40 20.50 -14.60
CA VAL A 19 10.44 19.38 -14.72
C VAL A 19 10.57 18.37 -13.57
N ALA A 20 11.52 18.54 -12.66
CA ALA A 20 11.66 17.74 -11.45
C ALA A 20 10.62 18.17 -10.41
N VAL A 21 9.34 17.95 -10.70
CA VAL A 21 8.29 17.98 -9.67
C VAL A 21 8.53 16.80 -8.73
N PRO A 22 8.60 17.00 -7.42
CA PRO A 22 8.67 15.89 -6.49
C PRO A 22 7.45 15.00 -6.73
N ALA A 23 7.67 13.76 -7.15
CA ALA A 23 6.60 12.77 -7.26
C ALA A 23 6.12 12.45 -5.84
N SER A 24 5.09 13.13 -5.39
CA SER A 24 4.43 12.83 -4.13
C SER A 24 3.61 11.55 -4.33
N ALA A 25 4.11 10.44 -3.79
CA ALA A 25 3.40 9.18 -3.78
C ALA A 25 2.77 9.00 -2.39
N HIS A 26 1.45 8.83 -2.35
CA HIS A 26 0.75 8.50 -1.12
C HIS A 26 1.32 7.21 -0.51
N ARG A 27 1.58 7.23 0.78
CA ARG A 27 2.13 6.10 1.55
C ARG A 27 1.04 5.52 2.44
N GLN A 28 0.96 4.21 2.45
CA GLN A 28 0.17 3.48 3.43
C GLN A 28 1.00 3.35 4.71
N TRP A 29 0.35 3.54 5.84
CA TRP A 29 0.99 3.37 7.14
C TRP A 29 -0.02 2.88 8.18
N MET A 30 0.52 2.23 9.20
CA MET A 30 -0.19 1.80 10.41
C MET A 30 0.59 2.27 11.62
N MET A 31 -0.14 2.70 12.64
CA MET A 31 0.43 3.18 13.90
C MET A 31 -0.30 2.49 15.06
N PRO A 32 0.37 1.58 15.78
CA PRO A 32 -0.20 0.96 16.95
C PRO A 32 -0.22 1.94 18.12
N SER A 33 -1.18 1.76 19.03
CA SER A 33 -1.28 2.54 20.30
C SER A 33 -0.03 2.41 21.15
N SER A 34 0.66 1.27 21.08
CA SER A 34 1.98 1.05 21.66
C SER A 34 2.71 -0.07 20.93
N THR A 35 4.02 -0.02 20.91
CA THR A 35 4.89 -1.08 20.34
C THR A 35 5.40 -2.07 21.38
N VAL A 36 5.26 -1.73 22.67
CA VAL A 36 5.62 -2.59 23.80
C VAL A 36 4.47 -2.54 24.79
N LEU A 37 3.89 -3.68 25.07
CA LEU A 37 2.74 -3.82 25.95
C LEU A 37 3.02 -4.93 26.99
N SER A 38 2.43 -4.78 28.16
CA SER A 38 2.50 -5.76 29.25
C SER A 38 1.19 -5.77 30.03
N GLY A 39 0.83 -6.91 30.59
CA GLY A 39 -0.42 -7.09 31.36
C GLY A 39 -1.00 -8.48 31.11
N ASP A 40 -2.16 -8.73 31.72
CA ASP A 40 -2.85 -10.02 31.64
C ASP A 40 -3.93 -10.05 30.54
N ASP A 41 -4.50 -8.89 30.21
CA ASP A 41 -5.50 -8.72 29.12
C ASP A 41 -5.04 -7.58 28.21
N VAL A 42 -4.22 -7.91 27.24
CA VAL A 42 -3.49 -6.91 26.46
C VAL A 42 -4.13 -6.72 25.09
N TRP A 43 -4.50 -5.47 24.80
CA TRP A 43 -5.04 -5.06 23.53
C TRP A 43 -4.15 -3.98 22.88
N VAL A 44 -4.06 -4.02 21.58
CA VAL A 44 -3.48 -2.95 20.77
C VAL A 44 -4.53 -2.40 19.82
N THR A 45 -4.73 -1.09 19.86
CA THR A 45 -5.49 -0.39 18.82
C THR A 45 -4.54 0.13 17.76
N VAL A 46 -4.88 -0.04 16.50
CA VAL A 46 -4.08 0.40 15.37
C VAL A 46 -4.83 1.42 14.55
N ASP A 47 -4.22 2.59 14.34
CA ASP A 47 -4.64 3.56 13.34
C ASP A 47 -4.01 3.21 11.98
N ALA A 48 -4.79 3.29 10.91
CA ALA A 48 -4.36 2.95 9.57
C ALA A 48 -4.84 3.99 8.54
N ALA A 49 -3.91 4.56 7.78
CA ALA A 49 -4.23 5.60 6.81
C ALA A 49 -3.30 5.57 5.58
N VAL A 50 -3.67 6.38 4.60
CA VAL A 50 -2.89 6.68 3.40
C VAL A 50 -2.72 8.19 3.32
N SER A 51 -1.49 8.68 3.26
CA SER A 51 -1.20 10.11 3.25
C SER A 51 0.10 10.45 2.54
N ASN A 52 0.34 11.72 2.28
CA ASN A 52 1.62 12.20 1.75
C ASN A 52 2.70 12.14 2.83
N ASP A 53 2.35 12.58 4.04
CA ASP A 53 3.23 12.53 5.21
C ASP A 53 2.82 11.40 6.15
N LEU A 54 3.80 10.65 6.64
CA LEU A 54 3.55 9.55 7.56
C LEU A 54 2.93 10.07 8.86
N PHE A 55 1.91 9.34 9.34
CA PHE A 55 1.20 9.61 10.59
C PHE A 55 0.35 10.88 10.60
N TYR A 56 0.10 11.50 9.44
CA TYR A 56 -0.86 12.57 9.27
C TYR A 56 -2.15 12.07 8.63
N PHE A 57 -3.30 12.41 9.21
CA PHE A 57 -4.62 12.01 8.72
C PHE A 57 -5.18 13.06 7.75
N GLU A 58 -4.56 13.18 6.56
CA GLU A 58 -4.86 14.26 5.62
C GLU A 58 -5.51 13.80 4.31
N HIS A 59 -5.43 12.50 3.96
CA HIS A 59 -5.85 12.06 2.64
C HIS A 59 -7.03 11.09 2.69
N GLN A 60 -6.80 9.83 3.06
CA GLN A 60 -7.86 8.81 3.09
C GLN A 60 -7.56 7.68 4.09
N PRO A 61 -8.61 6.96 4.54
CA PRO A 61 -8.41 5.80 5.39
C PRO A 61 -7.73 4.67 4.59
N LEU A 62 -6.92 3.86 5.27
CA LEU A 62 -6.45 2.60 4.71
C LEU A 62 -7.61 1.59 4.71
N ARG A 63 -7.81 0.89 3.61
CA ARG A 63 -8.81 -0.17 3.52
C ARG A 63 -8.39 -1.34 4.40
N LEU A 64 -9.33 -1.87 5.15
CA LEU A 64 -9.09 -3.01 6.06
C LEU A 64 -9.34 -4.39 5.41
N ASP A 65 -9.73 -4.39 4.13
CA ASP A 65 -9.83 -5.63 3.35
C ASP A 65 -8.42 -6.22 3.19
N GLY A 66 -8.25 -7.50 3.52
CA GLY A 66 -6.93 -8.15 3.48
C GLY A 66 -6.00 -7.79 4.64
N MET A 67 -6.48 -7.06 5.66
CA MET A 67 -5.73 -6.87 6.90
C MET A 67 -5.67 -8.19 7.67
N GLN A 68 -4.47 -8.61 8.05
CA GLN A 68 -4.22 -9.84 8.79
C GLN A 68 -3.28 -9.59 9.96
N ALA A 69 -3.46 -10.34 11.04
CA ALA A 69 -2.58 -10.34 12.19
C ALA A 69 -2.16 -11.77 12.55
N TRP A 70 -0.93 -11.92 13.02
CA TRP A 70 -0.39 -13.20 13.44
C TRP A 70 0.27 -13.09 14.81
N ALA A 71 0.01 -14.08 15.65
CA ALA A 71 0.65 -14.29 16.92
C ALA A 71 2.11 -14.72 16.78
N PRO A 72 2.90 -14.72 17.86
CA PRO A 72 4.31 -15.14 17.86
C PRO A 72 4.55 -16.56 17.36
N ASP A 73 3.59 -17.47 17.53
CA ASP A 73 3.65 -18.86 17.05
C ASP A 73 3.22 -19.02 15.57
N GLY A 74 2.87 -17.90 14.91
CA GLY A 74 2.42 -17.87 13.51
C GLY A 74 0.93 -18.14 13.31
N SER A 75 0.17 -18.40 14.35
CA SER A 75 -1.29 -18.53 14.25
C SER A 75 -1.93 -17.18 13.90
N GLU A 76 -3.02 -17.24 13.14
CA GLU A 76 -3.80 -16.06 12.78
C GLU A 76 -4.60 -15.56 14.00
N VAL A 77 -4.64 -14.24 14.17
CA VAL A 77 -5.36 -13.56 15.24
C VAL A 77 -6.45 -12.69 14.64
N ALA A 78 -7.60 -12.66 15.28
CA ALA A 78 -8.72 -11.86 14.84
C ALA A 78 -8.39 -10.35 14.82
N ILE A 79 -8.85 -9.67 13.78
CA ILE A 79 -8.91 -8.21 13.71
C ILE A 79 -10.31 -7.78 14.13
N GLU A 80 -10.41 -7.10 15.25
CA GLU A 80 -11.66 -6.75 15.90
C GLU A 80 -11.96 -5.26 15.84
N ASN A 81 -13.19 -4.85 16.17
CA ASN A 81 -13.63 -3.47 16.29
C ASN A 81 -13.27 -2.59 15.08
N LYS A 82 -13.34 -3.16 13.87
CA LYS A 82 -13.02 -2.43 12.63
C LYS A 82 -13.93 -1.23 12.44
N ALA A 83 -13.35 -0.05 12.30
CA ALA A 83 -14.05 1.18 12.00
C ALA A 83 -13.32 1.98 10.92
N THR A 84 -14.07 2.64 10.03
CA THR A 84 -13.51 3.47 8.97
C THR A 84 -14.17 4.84 8.99
N GLY A 85 -13.37 5.85 9.26
CA GLY A 85 -13.74 7.25 9.19
C GLY A 85 -13.32 7.91 7.89
N ARG A 86 -13.39 9.24 7.85
CA ARG A 86 -13.05 10.00 6.64
C ARG A 86 -11.57 9.91 6.25
N TYR A 87 -10.67 9.93 7.22
CA TYR A 87 -9.22 10.02 6.99
C TYR A 87 -8.42 8.85 7.55
N ARG A 88 -9.02 8.03 8.41
CA ARG A 88 -8.36 6.87 9.00
C ARG A 88 -9.33 5.72 9.21
N SER A 89 -8.80 4.52 9.22
CA SER A 89 -9.42 3.33 9.76
C SER A 89 -8.76 2.98 11.09
N THR A 90 -9.51 2.32 11.97
CA THR A 90 -9.01 1.79 13.24
C THR A 90 -9.45 0.34 13.40
N PHE A 91 -8.68 -0.41 14.16
CA PHE A 91 -9.03 -1.77 14.55
C PHE A 91 -8.26 -2.18 15.79
N ASP A 92 -8.72 -3.23 16.45
CA ASP A 92 -8.10 -3.78 17.63
C ASP A 92 -7.60 -5.20 17.40
N VAL A 93 -6.52 -5.57 18.11
CA VAL A 93 -5.98 -6.92 18.15
C VAL A 93 -5.75 -7.31 19.61
N HIS A 94 -6.31 -8.47 20.01
CA HIS A 94 -6.09 -9.06 21.32
C HIS A 94 -4.78 -9.85 21.36
N LEU A 95 -3.88 -9.52 22.27
CA LEU A 95 -2.54 -10.10 22.36
C LEU A 95 -2.52 -11.15 23.50
N THR A 96 -2.74 -12.41 23.17
CA THR A 96 -2.89 -13.50 24.14
C THR A 96 -1.59 -14.26 24.42
N GLN A 97 -0.51 -13.98 23.67
CA GLN A 97 0.78 -14.64 23.79
C GLN A 97 1.90 -13.63 24.03
N LYS A 98 2.91 -14.04 24.78
CA LYS A 98 4.15 -13.24 24.91
C LYS A 98 5.01 -13.40 23.66
N GLY A 99 5.45 -12.29 23.09
CA GLY A 99 6.31 -12.28 21.90
C GLY A 99 5.94 -11.16 20.92
N THR A 100 6.44 -11.28 19.70
CA THR A 100 6.21 -10.27 18.65
C THR A 100 5.04 -10.68 17.77
N TYR A 101 4.02 -9.83 17.70
CA TYR A 101 2.91 -9.94 16.76
C TYR A 101 3.26 -9.26 15.45
N ARG A 102 2.72 -9.78 14.36
CA ARG A 102 2.82 -9.18 13.03
C ARG A 102 1.44 -8.77 12.55
N ILE A 103 1.30 -7.52 12.13
CA ILE A 103 0.08 -7.01 11.50
C ILE A 103 0.47 -6.48 10.12
N ALA A 104 -0.25 -6.90 9.08
CA ALA A 104 0.05 -6.49 7.71
C ALA A 104 -1.20 -6.47 6.83
N THR A 105 -1.16 -5.65 5.78
CA THR A 105 -2.08 -5.78 4.65
C THR A 105 -1.54 -6.82 3.69
N VAL A 106 -2.34 -7.83 3.40
CA VAL A 106 -2.03 -8.86 2.41
C VAL A 106 -2.88 -8.62 1.17
N ALA A 107 -2.24 -8.43 0.04
CA ALA A 107 -2.90 -8.28 -1.25
C ALA A 107 -2.57 -9.50 -2.12
N ASP A 108 -3.56 -10.33 -2.37
CA ASP A 108 -3.46 -11.40 -3.36
C ASP A 108 -3.91 -10.87 -4.73
N MET A 109 -3.06 -10.03 -5.33
CA MET A 109 -3.39 -9.35 -6.58
C MET A 109 -2.27 -9.52 -7.60
N LEU A 110 -2.64 -10.00 -8.79
CA LEU A 110 -1.73 -10.06 -9.92
C LEU A 110 -1.71 -8.71 -10.66
N MET A 111 -0.50 -8.27 -10.96
CA MET A 111 -0.26 -7.13 -11.85
C MET A 111 0.52 -7.61 -13.08
N GLY A 112 0.07 -7.22 -14.26
CA GLY A 112 0.69 -7.63 -15.52
C GLY A 112 -0.09 -7.15 -16.72
N SER A 113 0.24 -7.73 -17.87
CA SER A 113 -0.45 -7.48 -19.13
C SER A 113 -0.62 -8.79 -19.88
N TYR A 114 -1.53 -8.79 -20.85
CA TYR A 114 -1.77 -9.87 -21.79
C TYR A 114 -1.85 -9.30 -23.20
N GLU A 115 -1.65 -10.12 -24.20
CA GLU A 115 -1.86 -9.74 -25.60
C GLU A 115 -3.20 -10.28 -26.11
N LEU A 116 -3.94 -9.41 -26.77
CA LEU A 116 -5.20 -9.75 -27.44
C LEU A 116 -5.28 -9.01 -28.79
N ASN A 117 -5.45 -9.75 -29.87
CA ASN A 117 -5.53 -9.20 -31.24
C ASN A 117 -4.36 -8.27 -31.59
N GLY A 118 -3.14 -8.61 -31.15
CA GLY A 118 -1.92 -7.83 -31.40
C GLY A 118 -1.81 -6.53 -30.60
N LYS A 119 -2.62 -6.38 -29.54
CA LYS A 119 -2.56 -5.26 -28.59
C LYS A 119 -2.23 -5.77 -27.21
N THR A 120 -1.30 -5.07 -26.55
CA THR A 120 -0.98 -5.32 -25.14
C THR A 120 -2.00 -4.56 -24.26
N GLU A 121 -2.70 -5.30 -23.42
CA GLU A 121 -3.66 -4.77 -22.46
C GLU A 121 -3.25 -5.12 -21.02
N ARG A 122 -3.57 -4.25 -20.08
CA ARG A 122 -3.28 -4.49 -18.66
C ARG A 122 -4.31 -5.43 -18.05
N LEU A 123 -3.85 -6.28 -17.13
CA LEU A 123 -4.74 -7.07 -16.30
C LEU A 123 -5.75 -6.16 -15.58
N PRO A 124 -7.04 -6.50 -15.57
CA PRO A 124 -8.06 -5.76 -14.82
C PRO A 124 -7.70 -5.70 -13.32
N ARG A 125 -8.00 -4.59 -12.67
CA ARG A 125 -7.79 -4.46 -11.21
C ARG A 125 -8.58 -5.52 -10.46
N GLY A 126 -7.97 -6.11 -9.43
CA GLY A 126 -8.58 -7.19 -8.64
C GLY A 126 -8.46 -8.58 -9.29
N THR A 127 -7.58 -8.73 -10.30
CA THR A 127 -7.20 -10.04 -10.81
C THR A 127 -6.33 -10.74 -9.77
N THR A 128 -6.66 -11.98 -9.46
CA THR A 128 -5.92 -12.89 -8.56
C THR A 128 -5.56 -14.14 -9.33
N ALA A 129 -4.67 -14.98 -8.81
CA ALA A 129 -4.40 -16.29 -9.41
C ALA A 129 -5.67 -17.13 -9.55
N ALA A 130 -6.59 -17.04 -8.60
CA ALA A 130 -7.82 -17.81 -8.59
C ALA A 130 -8.83 -17.40 -9.68
N ASN A 131 -8.91 -16.10 -10.02
CA ASN A 131 -9.87 -15.59 -11.00
C ASN A 131 -9.24 -15.18 -12.35
N LEU A 132 -7.94 -15.44 -12.55
CA LEU A 132 -7.21 -15.04 -13.74
C LEU A 132 -7.89 -15.50 -15.03
N ALA A 133 -8.28 -16.76 -15.10
CA ALA A 133 -8.92 -17.34 -16.29
C ALA A 133 -10.26 -16.70 -16.66
N GLU A 134 -11.00 -16.18 -15.66
CA GLU A 134 -12.27 -15.49 -15.86
C GLU A 134 -12.10 -14.02 -16.26
N ARG A 135 -10.95 -13.44 -15.91
CA ARG A 135 -10.63 -12.00 -16.10
C ARG A 135 -9.94 -11.72 -17.42
N ILE A 136 -9.33 -12.73 -18.03
CA ILE A 136 -8.65 -12.61 -19.33
C ILE A 136 -9.60 -13.10 -20.43
N PRO A 137 -9.80 -12.33 -21.52
CA PRO A 137 -10.60 -12.77 -22.66
C PRO A 137 -10.05 -14.04 -23.32
N ALA A 138 -10.91 -14.86 -23.86
CA ALA A 138 -10.51 -16.04 -24.62
C ALA A 138 -9.61 -15.65 -25.81
N GLY A 139 -8.51 -16.38 -26.01
CA GLY A 139 -7.55 -16.13 -27.08
C GLY A 139 -6.45 -15.10 -26.72
N ALA A 140 -6.40 -14.62 -25.48
CA ALA A 140 -5.28 -13.83 -24.98
C ALA A 140 -4.08 -14.74 -24.66
N THR A 141 -2.86 -14.22 -24.80
CA THR A 141 -1.58 -14.87 -24.51
C THR A 141 -0.73 -14.05 -23.54
#